data_cc4e8445a6a07c11d7afdf8b49a317d6
#
_entry.id   cc4e8445a6a07c11d7afdf8b49a317d6
#
_cell.length_a   1.000
_cell.length_b   1.000
_cell.length_c   1.000
_cell.angle_alpha   90.00
_cell.angle_beta   90.00
_cell.angle_gamma   90.00
#
_symmetry.space_group_name_H-M   'P 1'
#
loop_
_entity.id
_entity.type
_entity.pdbx_description
1 polymer ?
#
loop_
_entity_poly.entity_id
_entity_poly.type
_entity_poly.pdbx_seq_one_letter_code
_entity_poly.pdbx_strand_id
1 'polypeptide(L)'
;IGAAAANVGSAAYTLDDCLDTAIRAVQDARYWYGATKRAASLRIGQEQDHAHEVRNVLQQIADAAADAGTDLAYARDHVLNNVFLARFLGFTVSDTGAVTLADGETTSDTEQFAATISAGLDTVATTDDTYGRRISTLVEDLAGMVNGQPDVTLPGGERMDADQAVHMLRNLSPDQRRAVLSRMSADDIRHLIQADPDTMGNLDGVPFEHRITANENNIRNALADEIQAGRGDGVRAGHLRAMLEQVDDPYPVPGAIDRQSPRQFIVFHNTGNGRTVEMIGRMGPGIRNATVYVPGKGTTMAGTAPIDGTNRKAGFNLAQQTRGPVFVYVDGDLPQTYPEATQTPVSY
;
A
#
# COMPACT_ATOMS: atom_id res chain seq x y z
N ILE A 1 8.43 -20.53 -2.24
CA ILE A 1 7.74 -19.23 -2.12
C ILE A 1 8.36 -18.24 -3.10
N GLY A 2 9.67 -17.95 -3.07
CA GLY A 2 10.32 -16.96 -3.94
C GLY A 2 10.09 -17.17 -5.45
N ALA A 3 10.11 -18.42 -5.94
CA ALA A 3 9.79 -18.72 -7.34
C ALA A 3 8.31 -18.43 -7.68
N ALA A 4 7.40 -18.68 -6.76
CA ALA A 4 5.98 -18.36 -6.94
C ALA A 4 5.76 -16.83 -6.98
N ALA A 5 6.41 -16.07 -6.09
CA ALA A 5 6.38 -14.61 -6.10
C ALA A 5 6.88 -14.04 -7.44
N ALA A 6 8.01 -14.56 -7.95
CA ALA A 6 8.55 -14.15 -9.25
C ALA A 6 7.61 -14.46 -10.42
N ASN A 7 6.94 -15.61 -10.41
CA ASN A 7 5.99 -15.97 -11.46
C ASN A 7 4.75 -15.06 -11.44
N VAL A 8 4.21 -14.74 -10.27
CA VAL A 8 3.07 -13.83 -10.15
C VAL A 8 3.46 -12.41 -10.58
N GLY A 9 4.63 -11.93 -10.17
CA GLY A 9 5.16 -10.63 -10.63
C GLY A 9 5.33 -10.60 -12.15
N SER A 10 5.83 -11.68 -12.77
CA SER A 10 5.94 -11.79 -14.23
C SER A 10 4.58 -11.75 -14.93
N ALA A 11 3.54 -12.34 -14.34
CA ALA A 11 2.18 -12.28 -14.88
C ALA A 11 1.63 -10.84 -14.90
N ALA A 12 1.93 -10.05 -13.86
CA ALA A 12 1.56 -8.64 -13.79
C ALA A 12 2.17 -7.85 -14.95
N TYR A 13 3.46 -8.03 -15.25
CA TYR A 13 4.12 -7.37 -16.39
C TYR A 13 3.57 -7.82 -17.74
N THR A 14 3.23 -9.10 -17.89
CA THR A 14 2.65 -9.63 -19.14
C THR A 14 1.29 -8.99 -19.43
N LEU A 15 0.48 -8.75 -18.41
CA LEU A 15 -0.80 -8.08 -18.53
C LEU A 15 -0.63 -6.65 -19.08
N ASP A 16 0.32 -5.88 -18.53
CA ASP A 16 0.63 -4.52 -18.99
C ASP A 16 1.06 -4.52 -20.48
N ASP A 17 1.95 -5.42 -20.90
CA ASP A 17 2.43 -5.51 -22.29
C ASP A 17 1.31 -5.85 -23.28
N CYS A 18 0.40 -6.74 -22.89
CA CYS A 18 -0.79 -7.06 -23.67
C CYS A 18 -1.71 -5.85 -23.86
N LEU A 19 -1.94 -5.10 -22.79
CA LEU A 19 -2.79 -3.92 -22.81
C LEU A 19 -2.20 -2.80 -23.65
N ASP A 20 -0.90 -2.54 -23.50
CA ASP A 20 -0.13 -1.61 -24.34
C ASP A 20 -0.27 -1.89 -25.81
N THR A 21 -0.18 -3.16 -26.15
CA THR A 21 -0.32 -3.59 -27.54
C THR A 21 -1.72 -3.27 -28.08
N ALA A 22 -2.77 -3.48 -27.27
CA ALA A 22 -4.14 -3.14 -27.63
C ALA A 22 -4.34 -1.63 -27.78
N ILE A 23 -3.81 -0.83 -26.84
CA ILE A 23 -3.87 0.63 -26.88
C ILE A 23 -3.19 1.17 -28.13
N ARG A 24 -1.97 0.73 -28.40
CA ARG A 24 -1.20 1.12 -29.61
C ARG A 24 -1.96 0.77 -30.88
N ALA A 25 -2.55 -0.42 -30.95
CA ALA A 25 -3.34 -0.83 -32.12
C ALA A 25 -4.49 0.12 -32.44
N VAL A 26 -5.20 0.65 -31.43
CA VAL A 26 -6.30 1.62 -31.63
C VAL A 26 -5.77 3.02 -31.94
N GLN A 27 -4.68 3.44 -31.30
CA GLN A 27 -4.05 4.74 -31.54
C GLN A 27 -3.48 4.82 -32.97
N ASP A 28 -2.80 3.79 -33.42
CA ASP A 28 -2.14 3.70 -34.72
C ASP A 28 -3.10 3.47 -35.89
N ALA A 29 -4.37 3.19 -35.62
CA ALA A 29 -5.39 3.03 -36.65
C ALA A 29 -5.71 4.37 -37.36
N ARG A 30 -4.83 4.80 -38.27
CA ARG A 30 -4.83 6.12 -38.91
C ARG A 30 -6.06 6.40 -39.78
N TYR A 31 -6.74 5.35 -40.26
CA TYR A 31 -7.91 5.46 -41.11
C TYR A 31 -9.22 5.28 -40.34
N TRP A 32 -9.14 5.14 -39.01
CA TRP A 32 -10.32 4.99 -38.16
C TRP A 32 -10.61 6.30 -37.43
N TYR A 33 -11.75 6.91 -37.68
CA TYR A 33 -12.18 8.17 -37.09
C TYR A 33 -13.70 8.20 -36.80
N GLY A 34 -14.13 9.22 -36.08
CA GLY A 34 -15.53 9.43 -35.76
C GLY A 34 -15.98 8.83 -34.42
N ALA A 35 -17.28 8.59 -34.29
CA ALA A 35 -17.88 8.17 -33.03
C ALA A 35 -17.40 6.79 -32.58
N THR A 36 -17.20 5.88 -33.52
CA THR A 36 -16.72 4.51 -33.22
C THR A 36 -15.27 4.48 -32.67
N LYS A 37 -14.36 5.33 -33.21
CA LYS A 37 -13.01 5.45 -32.64
C LYS A 37 -13.06 6.05 -31.24
N ARG A 38 -13.87 7.07 -31.02
CA ARG A 38 -14.04 7.65 -29.67
C ARG A 38 -14.58 6.63 -28.66
N ALA A 39 -15.60 5.86 -29.06
CA ALA A 39 -16.16 4.80 -28.21
C ALA A 39 -15.13 3.71 -27.88
N ALA A 40 -14.34 3.27 -28.88
CA ALA A 40 -13.27 2.31 -28.67
C ALA A 40 -12.17 2.85 -27.75
N SER A 41 -11.76 4.12 -27.93
CA SER A 41 -10.77 4.76 -27.05
C SER A 41 -11.27 4.89 -25.62
N LEU A 42 -12.54 5.23 -25.41
CA LEU A 42 -13.16 5.27 -24.08
C LEU A 42 -13.19 3.88 -23.44
N ARG A 43 -13.61 2.86 -24.21
CA ARG A 43 -13.65 1.48 -23.70
C ARG A 43 -12.26 0.97 -23.35
N ILE A 44 -11.25 1.23 -24.19
CA ILE A 44 -9.87 0.85 -23.89
C ILE A 44 -9.36 1.58 -22.64
N GLY A 45 -9.72 2.85 -22.42
CA GLY A 45 -9.38 3.55 -21.18
C GLY A 45 -9.97 2.85 -19.94
N GLN A 46 -11.24 2.45 -19.99
CA GLN A 46 -11.88 1.69 -18.92
C GLN A 46 -11.21 0.32 -18.67
N GLU A 47 -10.87 -0.40 -19.74
CA GLU A 47 -10.15 -1.68 -19.63
C GLU A 47 -8.73 -1.47 -19.11
N GLN A 48 -8.09 -0.34 -19.40
CA GLN A 48 -6.79 0.02 -18.86
C GLN A 48 -6.84 0.22 -17.35
N ASP A 49 -7.83 0.96 -16.86
CA ASP A 49 -8.02 1.16 -15.43
C ASP A 49 -8.24 -0.19 -14.72
N HIS A 50 -9.11 -1.03 -15.26
CA HIS A 50 -9.36 -2.37 -14.73
C HIS A 50 -8.11 -3.28 -14.74
N ALA A 51 -7.36 -3.27 -15.83
CA ALA A 51 -6.13 -4.05 -15.93
C ALA A 51 -5.04 -3.56 -14.95
N HIS A 52 -4.97 -2.24 -14.69
CA HIS A 52 -4.11 -1.68 -13.64
C HIS A 52 -4.49 -2.21 -12.25
N GLU A 53 -5.77 -2.36 -11.96
CA GLU A 53 -6.24 -2.91 -10.69
C GLU A 53 -5.84 -4.37 -10.54
N VAL A 54 -6.12 -5.20 -11.55
CA VAL A 54 -5.70 -6.62 -11.60
C VAL A 54 -4.20 -6.74 -11.41
N ARG A 55 -3.40 -5.95 -12.12
CA ARG A 55 -1.95 -5.92 -11.97
C ARG A 55 -1.53 -5.56 -10.55
N ASN A 56 -2.16 -4.56 -9.94
CA ASN A 56 -1.84 -4.15 -8.58
C ASN A 56 -2.07 -5.26 -7.57
N VAL A 57 -3.16 -6.00 -7.72
CA VAL A 57 -3.43 -7.16 -6.85
C VAL A 57 -2.40 -8.25 -7.08
N LEU A 58 -2.05 -8.54 -8.34
CA LEU A 58 -0.98 -9.49 -8.65
C LEU A 58 0.36 -9.06 -8.03
N GLN A 59 0.70 -7.78 -8.11
CA GLN A 59 1.92 -7.26 -7.48
C GLN A 59 1.88 -7.38 -5.96
N GLN A 60 0.76 -7.07 -5.32
CA GLN A 60 0.58 -7.24 -3.88
C GLN A 60 0.71 -8.71 -3.44
N ILE A 61 0.21 -9.66 -4.24
CA ILE A 61 0.40 -11.09 -4.01
C ILE A 61 1.89 -11.45 -4.11
N ALA A 62 2.58 -10.95 -5.14
CA ALA A 62 4.01 -11.20 -5.34
C ALA A 62 4.84 -10.64 -4.17
N ASP A 63 4.56 -9.41 -3.75
CA ASP A 63 5.23 -8.75 -2.63
C ASP A 63 4.97 -9.51 -1.32
N ALA A 64 3.71 -9.85 -1.03
CA ALA A 64 3.35 -10.62 0.16
C ALA A 64 4.04 -12.00 0.19
N ALA A 65 4.15 -12.68 -0.96
CA ALA A 65 4.85 -13.95 -1.06
C ALA A 65 6.38 -13.80 -0.91
N ALA A 66 6.96 -12.71 -1.40
CA ALA A 66 8.39 -12.42 -1.23
C ALA A 66 8.72 -12.11 0.24
N ASP A 67 7.91 -11.27 0.89
CA ASP A 67 8.03 -10.95 2.31
C ASP A 67 7.89 -12.21 3.17
N ALA A 68 6.85 -13.02 2.91
CA ALA A 68 6.65 -14.31 3.58
C ALA A 68 7.89 -15.22 3.44
N GLY A 69 8.48 -15.27 2.23
CA GLY A 69 9.69 -16.06 1.99
C GLY A 69 10.86 -15.61 2.82
N THR A 70 11.03 -14.30 3.00
CA THR A 70 12.10 -13.69 3.79
C THR A 70 11.89 -13.93 5.29
N ASP A 71 10.70 -13.63 5.79
CA ASP A 71 10.38 -13.72 7.22
C ASP A 71 10.37 -15.18 7.70
N LEU A 72 9.79 -16.08 6.90
CA LEU A 72 9.81 -17.52 7.21
C LEU A 72 11.25 -18.09 7.17
N ALA A 73 12.08 -17.64 6.23
CA ALA A 73 13.49 -18.04 6.21
C ALA A 73 14.23 -17.58 7.47
N TYR A 74 14.01 -16.34 7.89
CA TYR A 74 14.60 -15.81 9.12
C TYR A 74 14.14 -16.57 10.37
N ALA A 75 12.83 -16.78 10.51
CA ALA A 75 12.25 -17.53 11.62
C ALA A 75 12.75 -18.99 11.65
N ARG A 76 12.81 -19.67 10.50
CA ARG A 76 13.38 -21.00 10.35
C ARG A 76 14.84 -21.05 10.79
N ASP A 77 15.65 -20.13 10.29
CA ASP A 77 17.08 -20.10 10.58
C ASP A 77 17.35 -19.84 12.08
N HIS A 78 16.49 -19.02 12.72
CA HIS A 78 16.53 -18.84 14.16
C HIS A 78 16.29 -20.15 14.92
N VAL A 79 15.26 -20.92 14.52
CA VAL A 79 14.97 -22.25 15.12
C VAL A 79 16.16 -23.19 14.89
N LEU A 80 16.63 -23.30 13.64
CA LEU A 80 17.71 -24.23 13.28
C LEU A 80 19.03 -23.91 14.01
N ASN A 81 19.36 -22.63 14.19
CA ASN A 81 20.53 -22.21 14.94
C ASN A 81 20.44 -22.61 16.42
N ASN A 82 19.27 -22.48 17.04
CA ASN A 82 19.06 -22.90 18.43
C ASN A 82 19.11 -24.43 18.57
N VAL A 83 18.54 -25.17 17.61
CA VAL A 83 18.65 -26.64 17.55
C VAL A 83 20.11 -27.07 17.39
N PHE A 84 20.86 -26.42 16.49
CA PHE A 84 22.27 -26.69 16.28
C PHE A 84 23.07 -26.41 17.57
N LEU A 85 22.85 -25.27 18.23
CA LEU A 85 23.55 -24.91 19.46
C LEU A 85 23.25 -25.89 20.61
N ALA A 86 21.99 -26.26 20.78
CA ALA A 86 21.58 -27.26 21.77
C ALA A 86 22.31 -28.60 21.55
N ARG A 87 22.35 -29.09 20.32
CA ARG A 87 23.06 -30.32 19.94
C ARG A 87 24.57 -30.21 20.12
N PHE A 88 25.15 -29.06 19.79
CA PHE A 88 26.59 -28.78 19.99
C PHE A 88 26.96 -28.81 21.47
N LEU A 89 26.08 -28.41 22.36
CA LEU A 89 26.26 -28.49 23.82
C LEU A 89 25.99 -29.90 24.39
N GLY A 90 25.68 -30.88 23.54
CA GLY A 90 25.49 -32.27 23.95
C GLY A 90 24.03 -32.61 24.32
N PHE A 91 23.09 -31.72 24.09
CA PHE A 91 21.67 -32.00 24.32
C PHE A 91 21.03 -32.76 23.15
N THR A 92 19.99 -33.53 23.45
CA THR A 92 19.14 -34.20 22.46
C THR A 92 17.94 -33.33 22.16
N VAL A 93 17.68 -33.06 20.89
CA VAL A 93 16.51 -32.28 20.43
C VAL A 93 15.61 -33.18 19.60
N SER A 94 14.36 -33.35 20.03
CA SER A 94 13.34 -34.13 19.34
C SER A 94 12.74 -33.36 18.15
N ASP A 95 12.01 -34.04 17.28
CA ASP A 95 11.30 -33.44 16.16
C ASP A 95 10.18 -32.48 16.59
N THR A 96 9.73 -32.56 17.85
CA THR A 96 8.74 -31.63 18.44
C THR A 96 9.38 -30.43 19.15
N GLY A 97 10.72 -30.32 19.13
CA GLY A 97 11.46 -29.24 19.79
C GLY A 97 11.75 -29.46 21.28
N ALA A 98 11.40 -30.62 21.84
CA ALA A 98 11.77 -30.96 23.22
C ALA A 98 13.27 -31.19 23.32
N VAL A 99 13.90 -30.67 24.38
CA VAL A 99 15.34 -30.74 24.61
C VAL A 99 15.62 -31.48 25.93
N THR A 100 16.48 -32.47 25.87
CA THR A 100 16.87 -33.30 27.05
C THR A 100 18.38 -33.56 27.07
N LEU A 101 18.88 -34.00 28.20
CA LEU A 101 20.22 -34.62 28.26
C LEU A 101 20.21 -35.98 27.54
N ALA A 102 21.39 -36.56 27.33
CA ALA A 102 21.55 -37.87 26.66
C ALA A 102 20.87 -39.06 27.39
N ASP A 103 20.69 -38.94 28.70
CA ASP A 103 19.98 -39.87 29.56
C ASP A 103 18.46 -39.62 29.65
N GLY A 104 17.97 -38.57 28.96
CA GLY A 104 16.56 -38.20 28.95
C GLY A 104 16.14 -37.26 30.08
N GLU A 105 17.03 -36.85 30.97
CA GLU A 105 16.74 -35.89 32.03
C GLU A 105 16.66 -34.45 31.49
N THR A 106 15.97 -33.60 32.24
CA THR A 106 15.82 -32.16 31.95
C THR A 106 16.55 -31.34 33.02
N THR A 107 17.14 -30.23 32.61
CA THR A 107 17.78 -29.21 33.43
C THR A 107 17.27 -27.84 33.08
N SER A 108 17.59 -26.81 33.86
CA SER A 108 17.25 -25.42 33.55
C SER A 108 17.73 -25.00 32.15
N ASP A 109 18.90 -25.48 31.72
CA ASP A 109 19.44 -25.15 30.40
C ASP A 109 18.67 -25.85 29.27
N THR A 110 18.29 -27.14 29.43
CA THR A 110 17.46 -27.84 28.45
C THR A 110 16.05 -27.22 28.36
N GLU A 111 15.49 -26.79 29.50
CA GLU A 111 14.20 -26.09 29.52
C GLU A 111 14.27 -24.73 28.82
N GLN A 112 15.36 -23.99 28.99
CA GLN A 112 15.56 -22.71 28.30
C GLN A 112 15.70 -22.88 26.78
N PHE A 113 16.46 -23.89 26.32
CA PHE A 113 16.53 -24.20 24.89
C PHE A 113 15.20 -24.64 24.32
N ALA A 114 14.48 -25.52 25.04
CA ALA A 114 13.15 -25.97 24.62
C ALA A 114 12.18 -24.79 24.49
N ALA A 115 12.16 -23.88 25.45
CA ALA A 115 11.33 -22.67 25.40
C ALA A 115 11.70 -21.77 24.21
N THR A 116 13.00 -21.57 23.94
CA THR A 116 13.46 -20.73 22.80
C THR A 116 13.10 -21.38 21.46
N ILE A 117 13.26 -22.69 21.32
CA ILE A 117 12.89 -23.44 20.11
C ILE A 117 11.37 -23.39 19.90
N SER A 118 10.58 -23.60 20.98
CA SER A 118 9.12 -23.53 20.91
C SER A 118 8.64 -22.13 20.49
N ALA A 119 9.17 -21.06 21.09
CA ALA A 119 8.85 -19.68 20.71
C ALA A 119 9.20 -19.39 19.22
N GLY A 120 10.31 -19.97 18.76
CA GLY A 120 10.70 -19.88 17.34
C GLY A 120 9.73 -20.60 16.41
N LEU A 121 9.25 -21.79 16.79
CA LEU A 121 8.24 -22.55 16.04
C LEU A 121 6.90 -21.81 16.02
N ASP A 122 6.49 -21.21 17.14
CA ASP A 122 5.29 -20.39 17.23
C ASP A 122 5.39 -19.16 16.31
N THR A 123 6.59 -18.58 16.21
CA THR A 123 6.86 -17.47 15.29
C THR A 123 6.69 -17.90 13.84
N VAL A 124 7.24 -19.08 13.45
CA VAL A 124 7.05 -19.64 12.09
C VAL A 124 5.56 -19.84 11.80
N ALA A 125 4.81 -20.47 12.71
CA ALA A 125 3.39 -20.73 12.53
C ALA A 125 2.57 -19.44 12.41
N THR A 126 2.84 -18.44 13.24
CA THR A 126 2.14 -17.15 13.22
C THR A 126 2.44 -16.36 11.94
N THR A 127 3.69 -16.40 11.50
CA THR A 127 4.12 -15.76 10.25
C THR A 127 3.43 -16.42 9.05
N ASP A 128 3.44 -17.76 8.97
CA ASP A 128 2.79 -18.50 7.90
C ASP A 128 1.27 -18.21 7.83
N ASP A 129 0.58 -18.24 8.98
CA ASP A 129 -0.85 -17.93 9.06
C ASP A 129 -1.16 -16.49 8.65
N THR A 130 -0.31 -15.55 9.03
CA THR A 130 -0.49 -14.12 8.70
C THR A 130 -0.39 -13.87 7.20
N TYR A 131 0.67 -14.36 6.58
CA TYR A 131 0.84 -14.22 5.13
C TYR A 131 -0.15 -15.09 4.34
N GLY A 132 -0.46 -16.28 4.83
CA GLY A 132 -1.46 -17.16 4.23
C GLY A 132 -2.82 -16.48 4.13
N ARG A 133 -3.30 -15.86 5.20
CA ARG A 133 -4.55 -15.08 5.18
C ARG A 133 -4.48 -13.88 4.24
N ARG A 134 -3.38 -13.11 4.29
CA ARG A 134 -3.19 -11.95 3.40
C ARG A 134 -3.25 -12.36 1.93
N ILE A 135 -2.51 -13.41 1.54
CA ILE A 135 -2.50 -13.91 0.16
C ILE A 135 -3.88 -14.45 -0.24
N SER A 136 -4.56 -15.21 0.62
CA SER A 136 -5.90 -15.73 0.33
C SER A 136 -6.90 -14.63 0.04
N THR A 137 -6.90 -13.56 0.84
CA THR A 137 -7.74 -12.38 0.61
C THR A 137 -7.45 -11.73 -0.76
N LEU A 138 -6.18 -11.55 -1.10
CA LEU A 138 -5.80 -10.97 -2.39
C LEU A 138 -6.18 -11.85 -3.59
N VAL A 139 -6.15 -13.17 -3.42
CA VAL A 139 -6.60 -14.13 -4.46
C VAL A 139 -8.12 -14.08 -4.64
N GLU A 140 -8.88 -13.92 -3.56
CA GLU A 140 -10.34 -13.71 -3.63
C GLU A 140 -10.69 -12.40 -4.35
N ASP A 141 -9.98 -11.32 -4.06
CA ASP A 141 -10.10 -10.03 -4.74
C ASP A 141 -9.81 -10.17 -6.25
N LEU A 142 -8.73 -10.84 -6.60
CA LEU A 142 -8.38 -11.12 -8.00
C LEU A 142 -9.47 -11.93 -8.72
N ALA A 143 -10.03 -12.95 -8.07
CA ALA A 143 -11.10 -13.75 -8.63
C ALA A 143 -12.38 -12.91 -8.86
N GLY A 144 -12.68 -11.97 -7.96
CA GLY A 144 -13.76 -11.00 -8.12
C GLY A 144 -13.58 -10.13 -9.35
N MET A 145 -12.36 -9.62 -9.56
CA MET A 145 -12.03 -8.78 -10.72
C MET A 145 -12.16 -9.51 -12.06
N VAL A 146 -11.73 -10.76 -12.12
CA VAL A 146 -11.79 -11.55 -13.36
C VAL A 146 -13.23 -11.93 -13.74
N ASN A 147 -14.11 -12.09 -12.74
CA ASN A 147 -15.51 -12.50 -12.95
C ASN A 147 -16.50 -11.33 -13.10
N GLY A 148 -16.03 -10.09 -13.08
CA GLY A 148 -16.80 -8.84 -13.09
C GLY A 148 -16.58 -8.05 -11.80
N GLN A 149 -16.87 -6.74 -11.82
CA GLN A 149 -16.76 -5.90 -10.63
C GLN A 149 -17.63 -6.48 -9.50
N PRO A 150 -17.08 -6.68 -8.29
CA PRO A 150 -17.85 -7.25 -7.21
C PRO A 150 -18.99 -6.31 -6.79
N ASP A 151 -20.16 -6.87 -6.54
CA ASP A 151 -21.22 -6.12 -5.89
C ASP A 151 -20.81 -5.77 -4.46
N VAL A 152 -21.09 -4.54 -4.07
CA VAL A 152 -20.98 -4.09 -2.67
C VAL A 152 -22.35 -4.05 -2.03
N THR A 153 -22.40 -4.29 -0.73
CA THR A 153 -23.64 -4.19 0.06
C THR A 153 -23.70 -2.87 0.80
N LEU A 154 -24.65 -2.04 0.46
CA LEU A 154 -24.90 -0.78 1.14
C LEU A 154 -25.50 -1.00 2.55
N PRO A 155 -25.40 -0.02 3.48
CA PRO A 155 -25.94 -0.15 4.82
C PRO A 155 -27.44 -0.48 4.92
N GLY A 156 -28.20 -0.27 3.86
CA GLY A 156 -29.61 -0.64 3.71
C GLY A 156 -29.85 -2.10 3.30
N GLY A 157 -28.80 -2.86 2.99
CA GLY A 157 -28.87 -4.22 2.47
C GLY A 157 -29.04 -4.29 0.96
N GLU A 158 -29.08 -3.17 0.27
CA GLU A 158 -29.09 -3.10 -1.20
C GLU A 158 -27.71 -3.47 -1.73
N ARG A 159 -27.67 -4.29 -2.77
CA ARG A 159 -26.47 -4.66 -3.50
C ARG A 159 -26.39 -3.88 -4.79
N MET A 160 -25.21 -3.37 -5.10
CA MET A 160 -24.94 -2.70 -6.36
C MET A 160 -23.49 -2.90 -6.77
N ASP A 161 -23.20 -2.71 -8.02
CA ASP A 161 -21.86 -2.68 -8.58
C ASP A 161 -20.98 -1.63 -7.87
N ALA A 162 -19.71 -1.96 -7.61
CA ALA A 162 -18.81 -1.09 -6.85
C ALA A 162 -18.59 0.27 -7.53
N ASP A 163 -18.49 0.34 -8.86
CA ASP A 163 -18.36 1.60 -9.59
C ASP A 163 -19.61 2.50 -9.43
N GLN A 164 -20.80 1.89 -9.49
CA GLN A 164 -22.05 2.60 -9.24
C GLN A 164 -22.11 3.14 -7.81
N ALA A 165 -21.65 2.35 -6.84
CA ALA A 165 -21.59 2.77 -5.44
C ALA A 165 -20.62 3.93 -5.23
N VAL A 166 -19.41 3.91 -5.84
CA VAL A 166 -18.47 5.04 -5.79
C VAL A 166 -19.09 6.27 -6.45
N HIS A 167 -19.74 6.12 -7.59
CA HIS A 167 -20.42 7.25 -8.23
C HIS A 167 -21.52 7.83 -7.34
N MET A 168 -22.29 7.01 -6.63
CA MET A 168 -23.25 7.46 -5.63
C MET A 168 -22.56 8.22 -4.48
N LEU A 169 -21.45 7.69 -3.94
CA LEU A 169 -20.69 8.33 -2.86
C LEU A 169 -20.19 9.73 -3.24
N ARG A 170 -19.80 9.98 -4.50
CA ARG A 170 -19.42 11.32 -4.99
C ARG A 170 -20.50 12.38 -4.77
N ASN A 171 -21.78 11.99 -4.87
CA ASN A 171 -22.91 12.90 -4.76
C ASN A 171 -23.34 13.15 -3.31
N LEU A 172 -22.79 12.47 -2.32
CA LEU A 172 -23.09 12.68 -0.90
C LEU A 172 -22.24 13.80 -0.33
N SER A 173 -22.73 14.45 0.73
CA SER A 173 -21.89 15.33 1.55
C SER A 173 -20.81 14.53 2.30
N PRO A 174 -19.70 15.16 2.73
CA PRO A 174 -18.63 14.47 3.49
C PRO A 174 -19.15 13.72 4.73
N ASP A 175 -20.11 14.29 5.45
CA ASP A 175 -20.67 13.64 6.64
C ASP A 175 -21.56 12.45 6.29
N GLN A 176 -22.39 12.57 5.23
CA GLN A 176 -23.20 11.47 4.74
C GLN A 176 -22.31 10.31 4.25
N ARG A 177 -21.26 10.62 3.51
CA ARG A 177 -20.29 9.65 3.01
C ARG A 177 -19.63 8.90 4.15
N ARG A 178 -19.14 9.63 5.17
CA ARG A 178 -18.58 9.03 6.36
C ARG A 178 -19.57 8.11 7.08
N ALA A 179 -20.82 8.54 7.20
CA ALA A 179 -21.88 7.75 7.83
C ALA A 179 -22.21 6.47 7.04
N VAL A 180 -22.17 6.49 5.71
CA VAL A 180 -22.34 5.31 4.87
C VAL A 180 -21.15 4.36 5.05
N LEU A 181 -19.94 4.83 4.83
CA LEU A 181 -18.73 4.02 4.90
C LEU A 181 -18.50 3.38 6.27
N SER A 182 -18.82 4.09 7.37
CA SER A 182 -18.68 3.55 8.72
C SER A 182 -19.61 2.36 9.04
N ARG A 183 -20.58 2.04 8.18
CA ARG A 183 -21.56 0.96 8.32
C ARG A 183 -21.37 -0.15 7.28
N MET A 184 -20.43 0.02 6.33
CA MET A 184 -20.09 -0.99 5.34
C MET A 184 -19.08 -1.98 5.92
N SER A 185 -19.04 -3.17 5.36
CA SER A 185 -18.01 -4.15 5.71
C SER A 185 -16.63 -3.71 5.19
N ALA A 186 -15.56 -4.24 5.78
CA ALA A 186 -14.21 -3.98 5.30
C ALA A 186 -14.00 -4.48 3.87
N ASP A 187 -14.68 -5.57 3.50
CA ASP A 187 -14.61 -6.16 2.16
C ASP A 187 -15.29 -5.26 1.12
N ASP A 188 -16.52 -4.77 1.43
CA ASP A 188 -17.20 -3.84 0.55
C ASP A 188 -16.39 -2.55 0.34
N ILE A 189 -15.78 -2.01 1.41
CA ILE A 189 -14.93 -0.82 1.30
C ILE A 189 -13.70 -1.10 0.43
N ARG A 190 -13.11 -2.29 0.54
CA ARG A 190 -11.98 -2.70 -0.30
C ARG A 190 -12.39 -2.75 -1.77
N HIS A 191 -13.57 -3.29 -2.08
CA HIS A 191 -14.11 -3.31 -3.43
C HIS A 191 -14.36 -1.89 -3.98
N LEU A 192 -14.85 -0.96 -3.15
CA LEU A 192 -14.97 0.45 -3.55
C LEU A 192 -13.60 1.08 -3.87
N ILE A 193 -12.57 0.78 -3.05
CA ILE A 193 -11.20 1.26 -3.29
C ILE A 193 -10.62 0.67 -4.58
N GLN A 194 -10.91 -0.58 -4.88
CA GLN A 194 -10.47 -1.23 -6.11
C GLN A 194 -11.16 -0.66 -7.33
N ALA A 195 -12.47 -0.42 -7.25
CA ALA A 195 -13.28 0.11 -8.33
C ALA A 195 -12.83 1.53 -8.76
N ASP A 196 -12.52 2.41 -7.82
CA ASP A 196 -12.04 3.77 -8.13
C ASP A 196 -11.12 4.29 -7.01
N PRO A 197 -9.84 3.90 -7.04
CA PRO A 197 -8.88 4.32 -6.03
C PRO A 197 -8.63 5.84 -6.04
N ASP A 198 -8.74 6.51 -7.20
CA ASP A 198 -8.57 7.97 -7.26
C ASP A 198 -9.66 8.69 -6.47
N THR A 199 -10.91 8.34 -6.70
CA THR A 199 -12.03 8.90 -5.92
C THR A 199 -11.92 8.54 -4.45
N MET A 200 -11.71 7.28 -4.10
CA MET A 200 -11.66 6.84 -2.70
C MET A 200 -10.46 7.43 -1.96
N GLY A 201 -9.36 7.69 -2.64
CA GLY A 201 -8.14 8.29 -2.06
C GLY A 201 -8.23 9.80 -1.83
N ASN A 202 -9.05 10.52 -2.60
CA ASN A 202 -9.02 11.97 -2.62
C ASN A 202 -10.35 12.63 -2.22
N LEU A 203 -11.42 11.85 -2.03
CA LEU A 203 -12.75 12.37 -1.73
C LEU A 203 -12.93 12.66 -0.24
N ASP A 204 -13.34 13.88 0.11
CA ASP A 204 -13.60 14.27 1.50
C ASP A 204 -14.70 13.44 2.14
N GLY A 205 -14.52 13.10 3.42
CA GLY A 205 -15.45 12.24 4.17
C GLY A 205 -15.12 10.76 4.08
N VAL A 206 -14.26 10.31 3.18
CA VAL A 206 -13.65 8.98 3.25
C VAL A 206 -12.66 8.96 4.43
N PRO A 207 -12.75 7.98 5.35
CA PRO A 207 -11.82 7.84 6.48
C PRO A 207 -10.36 7.74 6.01
N PHE A 208 -9.42 8.26 6.81
CA PHE A 208 -8.01 8.35 6.41
C PHE A 208 -7.38 6.98 6.12
N GLU A 209 -7.71 5.96 6.89
CA GLU A 209 -7.24 4.59 6.65
C GLU A 209 -7.58 4.08 5.24
N HIS A 210 -8.78 4.38 4.76
CA HIS A 210 -9.21 4.01 3.41
C HIS A 210 -8.58 4.89 2.34
N ARG A 211 -8.42 6.19 2.62
CA ARG A 211 -7.71 7.11 1.71
C ARG A 211 -6.25 6.70 1.55
N ILE A 212 -5.57 6.30 2.63
CA ILE A 212 -4.18 5.83 2.59
C ILE A 212 -4.05 4.60 1.70
N THR A 213 -4.93 3.60 1.89
CA THR A 213 -4.93 2.39 1.07
C THR A 213 -5.20 2.70 -0.41
N ALA A 214 -6.18 3.53 -0.69
CA ALA A 214 -6.52 3.94 -2.05
C ALA A 214 -5.38 4.73 -2.71
N ASN A 215 -4.74 5.65 -1.99
CA ASN A 215 -3.63 6.42 -2.52
C ASN A 215 -2.34 5.61 -2.68
N GLU A 216 -2.14 4.55 -1.91
CA GLU A 216 -1.08 3.59 -2.19
C GLU A 216 -1.28 2.94 -3.57
N ASN A 217 -2.52 2.53 -3.90
CA ASN A 217 -2.87 2.01 -5.23
C ASN A 217 -2.64 3.08 -6.32
N ASN A 218 -3.07 4.32 -6.09
CA ASN A 218 -2.86 5.43 -7.03
C ASN A 218 -1.37 5.69 -7.29
N ILE A 219 -0.51 5.61 -6.28
CA ILE A 219 0.94 5.78 -6.43
C ILE A 219 1.53 4.61 -7.22
N ARG A 220 1.09 3.37 -6.96
CA ARG A 220 1.51 2.17 -7.70
C ARG A 220 1.09 2.26 -9.17
N ASN A 221 -0.13 2.70 -9.46
CA ASN A 221 -0.62 2.93 -10.82
C ASN A 221 0.23 3.98 -11.53
N ALA A 222 0.45 5.14 -10.90
CA ALA A 222 1.28 6.19 -11.47
C ALA A 222 2.72 5.74 -11.75
N LEU A 223 3.30 4.91 -10.88
CA LEU A 223 4.63 4.34 -11.11
C LEU A 223 4.63 3.39 -12.31
N ALA A 224 3.60 2.58 -12.42
CA ALA A 224 3.48 1.67 -13.55
C ALA A 224 3.34 2.42 -14.87
N ASP A 225 2.56 3.51 -14.91
CA ASP A 225 2.43 4.37 -16.09
C ASP A 225 3.77 4.98 -16.52
N GLU A 226 4.61 5.40 -15.55
CA GLU A 226 5.97 5.88 -15.85
C GLU A 226 6.86 4.78 -16.42
N ILE A 227 6.79 3.56 -15.87
CA ILE A 227 7.54 2.41 -16.38
C ILE A 227 7.08 2.06 -17.79
N GLN A 228 5.79 1.98 -18.00
CA GLN A 228 5.16 1.66 -19.28
C GLN A 228 5.51 2.69 -20.37
N ALA A 229 5.56 3.96 -19.99
CA ALA A 229 5.98 5.03 -20.88
C ALA A 229 7.49 5.07 -21.14
N GLY A 230 8.24 4.07 -20.69
CA GLY A 230 9.70 4.00 -20.85
C GLY A 230 10.47 5.00 -19.97
N ARG A 231 9.81 5.59 -18.96
CA ARG A 231 10.41 6.56 -18.03
C ARG A 231 10.65 5.96 -16.64
N GLY A 232 10.70 4.64 -16.54
CA GLY A 232 10.88 3.94 -15.25
C GLY A 232 12.13 4.34 -14.47
N ASP A 233 13.21 4.75 -15.14
CA ASP A 233 14.44 5.27 -14.51
C ASP A 233 14.43 6.81 -14.36
N GLY A 234 13.31 7.45 -14.69
CA GLY A 234 13.14 8.90 -14.60
C GLY A 234 12.98 9.38 -13.16
N VAL A 235 13.18 10.68 -12.97
CA VAL A 235 13.08 11.35 -11.66
C VAL A 235 11.71 11.13 -11.03
N ARG A 236 10.64 11.21 -11.83
CA ARG A 236 9.27 11.01 -11.33
C ARG A 236 9.04 9.59 -10.83
N ALA A 237 9.46 8.58 -11.58
CA ALA A 237 9.39 7.19 -11.14
C ALA A 237 10.20 6.95 -9.85
N GLY A 238 11.37 7.59 -9.71
CA GLY A 238 12.15 7.60 -8.47
C GLY A 238 11.38 8.18 -7.28
N HIS A 239 10.67 9.28 -7.48
CA HIS A 239 9.82 9.89 -6.46
C HIS A 239 8.65 8.97 -6.07
N LEU A 240 7.97 8.36 -7.03
CA LEU A 240 6.86 7.44 -6.77
C LEU A 240 7.33 6.20 -6.01
N ARG A 241 8.50 5.63 -6.33
CA ARG A 241 9.10 4.54 -5.53
C ARG A 241 9.38 4.98 -4.09
N ALA A 242 9.98 6.15 -3.91
CA ALA A 242 10.26 6.67 -2.57
C ALA A 242 8.99 6.89 -1.72
N MET A 243 7.85 7.14 -2.35
CA MET A 243 6.55 7.23 -1.67
C MET A 243 6.02 5.87 -1.18
N LEU A 244 6.47 4.77 -1.77
CA LEU A 244 6.07 3.40 -1.42
C LEU A 244 7.04 2.73 -0.43
N GLU A 245 8.10 3.41 -0.02
CA GLU A 245 9.09 2.85 0.89
C GLU A 245 8.61 2.85 2.35
N GLN A 246 9.17 1.93 3.12
CA GLN A 246 9.03 1.92 4.57
C GLN A 246 9.88 3.02 5.19
N VAL A 247 9.38 3.65 6.23
CA VAL A 247 10.04 4.78 6.91
C VAL A 247 9.93 4.66 8.42
N ASP A 248 10.87 5.25 9.14
CA ASP A 248 10.85 5.24 10.59
C ASP A 248 9.57 5.91 11.13
N ASP A 249 8.96 5.30 12.15
CA ASP A 249 7.87 5.90 12.93
C ASP A 249 8.46 7.02 13.80
N PRO A 250 7.97 8.27 13.73
CA PRO A 250 8.49 9.37 14.50
C PRO A 250 8.32 9.20 16.02
N TYR A 251 7.38 8.38 16.47
CA TYR A 251 7.14 8.07 17.87
C TYR A 251 6.68 6.60 18.05
N PRO A 252 7.60 5.64 17.85
CA PRO A 252 7.28 4.22 17.88
C PRO A 252 6.68 3.81 19.23
N VAL A 253 5.83 2.80 19.21
CA VAL A 253 5.26 2.23 20.45
C VAL A 253 6.43 1.66 21.28
N PRO A 254 6.52 1.98 22.60
CA PRO A 254 7.54 1.40 23.44
C PRO A 254 7.50 -0.13 23.40
N GLY A 255 8.63 -0.76 23.10
CA GLY A 255 8.73 -2.21 22.98
C GLY A 255 8.37 -2.80 21.61
N ALA A 256 7.95 -1.99 20.64
CA ALA A 256 7.76 -2.46 19.27
C ALA A 256 9.10 -2.91 18.66
N ILE A 257 9.11 -4.08 18.08
CA ILE A 257 10.25 -4.65 17.35
C ILE A 257 10.42 -3.91 16.03
N ASP A 258 9.32 -3.70 15.32
CA ASP A 258 9.29 -2.93 14.09
C ASP A 258 9.11 -1.45 14.41
N ARG A 259 10.02 -0.64 13.91
CA ARG A 259 10.02 0.82 14.04
C ARG A 259 9.73 1.51 12.72
N GLN A 260 9.48 0.75 11.67
CA GLN A 260 9.16 1.25 10.36
C GLN A 260 7.67 1.06 10.05
N SER A 261 7.16 1.92 9.20
CA SER A 261 5.79 1.88 8.72
C SER A 261 5.74 2.38 7.28
N PRO A 262 4.74 1.95 6.49
CA PRO A 262 4.50 2.53 5.17
C PRO A 262 4.25 4.03 5.29
N ARG A 263 4.62 4.77 4.27
CA ARG A 263 4.25 6.18 4.15
C ARG A 263 2.74 6.31 3.94
N GLN A 264 2.13 7.35 4.49
CA GLN A 264 0.68 7.50 4.55
C GLN A 264 0.23 8.74 3.78
N PHE A 265 -0.30 8.57 2.59
CA PHE A 265 -0.80 9.66 1.75
C PHE A 265 -2.32 9.72 1.82
N ILE A 266 -2.87 10.81 2.37
CA ILE A 266 -4.32 11.06 2.42
C ILE A 266 -4.83 11.90 1.24
N VAL A 267 -3.92 12.44 0.43
CA VAL A 267 -4.16 13.03 -0.89
C VAL A 267 -3.01 12.67 -1.79
N PHE A 268 -3.32 12.26 -3.01
CA PHE A 268 -2.34 12.05 -4.07
C PHE A 268 -2.96 12.33 -5.43
N HIS A 269 -2.41 13.31 -6.16
CA HIS A 269 -2.76 13.59 -7.55
C HIS A 269 -1.48 13.64 -8.39
N ASN A 270 -1.40 12.73 -9.38
CA ASN A 270 -0.24 12.58 -10.27
C ASN A 270 -0.27 13.56 -11.46
N THR A 271 -0.82 14.76 -11.31
CA THR A 271 -0.98 15.74 -12.39
C THR A 271 -0.06 16.96 -12.19
N GLY A 272 0.41 17.59 -13.25
CA GLY A 272 1.23 18.80 -13.20
C GLY A 272 2.48 18.63 -12.32
N ASN A 273 2.60 19.47 -11.30
CA ASN A 273 3.66 19.42 -10.28
C ASN A 273 3.41 18.32 -9.22
N GLY A 274 2.28 17.63 -9.29
CA GLY A 274 1.81 16.66 -8.31
C GLY A 274 1.30 17.35 -7.04
N ARG A 275 0.21 16.83 -6.48
CA ARG A 275 -0.33 17.30 -5.20
C ARG A 275 -0.40 16.15 -4.22
N THR A 276 0.03 16.37 -2.99
CA THR A 276 0.09 15.34 -1.97
C THR A 276 -0.19 15.92 -0.59
N VAL A 277 -0.83 15.11 0.25
CA VAL A 277 -0.83 15.34 1.70
C VAL A 277 -0.35 14.05 2.37
N GLU A 278 0.87 14.10 2.90
CA GLU A 278 1.44 13.00 3.67
C GLU A 278 1.12 13.17 5.16
N MET A 279 0.55 12.17 5.79
CA MET A 279 0.39 12.08 7.22
C MET A 279 1.61 11.35 7.82
N ILE A 280 2.40 12.05 8.61
CA ILE A 280 3.57 11.50 9.32
C ILE A 280 3.18 11.21 10.77
N GLY A 281 3.35 9.98 11.20
CA GLY A 281 2.89 9.48 12.49
C GLY A 281 1.53 8.81 12.36
N ARG A 282 0.79 8.67 13.46
CA ARG A 282 -0.47 7.90 13.47
C ARG A 282 -1.60 8.64 14.17
N MET A 283 -2.82 8.37 13.74
CA MET A 283 -4.04 8.69 14.48
C MET A 283 -4.33 7.56 15.46
N GLY A 284 -4.99 7.87 16.57
CA GLY A 284 -5.42 6.83 17.52
C GLY A 284 -5.86 7.37 18.88
N PRO A 285 -6.32 6.49 19.75
CA PRO A 285 -6.71 6.85 21.11
C PRO A 285 -5.54 7.54 21.85
N GLY A 286 -5.83 8.66 22.50
CA GLY A 286 -4.80 9.43 23.24
C GLY A 286 -4.07 10.50 22.43
N ILE A 287 -4.21 10.53 21.12
CA ILE A 287 -3.73 11.64 20.30
C ILE A 287 -4.66 12.84 20.48
N ARG A 288 -4.12 13.95 20.98
CA ARG A 288 -4.89 15.16 21.28
C ARG A 288 -4.61 16.30 20.31
N ASN A 289 -3.51 16.22 19.57
CA ASN A 289 -3.04 17.29 18.70
C ASN A 289 -2.76 16.71 17.32
N ALA A 290 -3.11 17.48 16.30
CA ALA A 290 -2.68 17.26 14.93
C ALA A 290 -2.08 18.57 14.41
N THR A 291 -1.03 18.49 13.62
CA THR A 291 -0.35 19.65 13.06
C THR A 291 -0.44 19.62 11.56
N VAL A 292 -0.74 20.75 10.94
CA VAL A 292 -0.63 20.93 9.48
C VAL A 292 0.61 21.75 9.20
N TYR A 293 1.52 21.19 8.41
CA TYR A 293 2.70 21.87 7.91
C TYR A 293 2.49 22.20 6.44
N VAL A 294 2.34 23.47 6.13
CA VAL A 294 2.21 24.01 4.77
C VAL A 294 3.56 24.57 4.35
N PRO A 295 4.27 23.93 3.39
CA PRO A 295 5.54 24.46 2.89
C PRO A 295 5.36 25.76 2.11
N GLY A 296 6.48 26.47 1.91
CA GLY A 296 6.47 27.73 1.17
C GLY A 296 6.41 27.55 -0.35
N LYS A 297 6.50 28.68 -1.06
CA LYS A 297 6.57 28.75 -2.54
C LYS A 297 7.67 27.84 -3.09
N GLY A 298 7.50 27.39 -4.32
CA GLY A 298 8.46 26.50 -5.00
C GLY A 298 8.35 25.04 -4.59
N THR A 299 7.41 24.70 -3.71
CA THR A 299 7.19 23.32 -3.29
C THR A 299 6.32 22.59 -4.30
N THR A 300 6.77 21.40 -4.66
CA THR A 300 6.05 20.44 -5.51
C THR A 300 6.08 19.07 -4.85
N MET A 301 5.38 18.12 -5.39
CA MET A 301 5.47 16.72 -4.99
C MET A 301 6.94 16.24 -4.98
N ALA A 302 7.76 16.66 -5.95
CA ALA A 302 9.18 16.32 -6.03
C ALA A 302 9.99 16.77 -4.78
N GLY A 303 9.58 17.84 -4.10
CA GLY A 303 10.23 18.31 -2.87
C GLY A 303 9.79 17.56 -1.60
N THR A 304 8.72 16.78 -1.66
CA THR A 304 8.18 16.00 -0.53
C THR A 304 8.35 14.50 -0.69
N ALA A 305 8.44 14.01 -1.92
CA ALA A 305 8.53 12.59 -2.23
C ALA A 305 9.82 11.91 -1.70
N PRO A 306 11.04 12.48 -1.84
CA PRO A 306 12.23 11.85 -1.29
C PRO A 306 12.13 11.67 0.23
N ILE A 307 12.60 10.53 0.73
CA ILE A 307 12.58 10.21 2.19
C ILE A 307 13.36 11.27 2.97
N ASP A 308 14.45 11.75 2.42
CA ASP A 308 15.30 12.78 3.00
C ASP A 308 14.91 14.22 2.62
N GLY A 309 13.79 14.39 1.93
CA GLY A 309 13.26 15.69 1.51
C GLY A 309 13.08 16.67 2.68
N THR A 310 13.43 17.93 2.48
CA THR A 310 13.41 18.96 3.54
C THR A 310 12.04 19.09 4.20
N ASN A 311 10.97 19.08 3.42
CA ASN A 311 9.61 19.24 3.94
C ASN A 311 9.17 18.01 4.74
N ARG A 312 9.53 16.81 4.27
CA ARG A 312 9.24 15.59 5.00
C ARG A 312 10.01 15.51 6.32
N LYS A 313 11.31 15.88 6.31
CA LYS A 313 12.12 15.97 7.55
C LYS A 313 11.53 16.97 8.55
N ALA A 314 11.06 18.11 8.07
CA ALA A 314 10.40 19.09 8.93
C ALA A 314 9.14 18.50 9.57
N GLY A 315 8.29 17.83 8.78
CA GLY A 315 7.11 17.12 9.28
C GLY A 315 7.46 16.02 10.28
N PHE A 316 8.48 15.22 10.00
CA PHE A 316 8.97 14.17 10.89
C PHE A 316 9.44 14.72 12.25
N ASN A 317 10.27 15.76 12.23
CA ASN A 317 10.76 16.41 13.46
C ASN A 317 9.61 17.01 14.28
N LEU A 318 8.62 17.62 13.62
CA LEU A 318 7.42 18.13 14.28
C LEU A 318 6.62 16.99 14.91
N ALA A 319 6.45 15.87 14.22
CA ALA A 319 5.73 14.70 14.73
C ALA A 319 6.43 14.13 15.98
N GLN A 320 7.76 14.05 15.96
CA GLN A 320 8.55 13.62 17.14
C GLN A 320 8.34 14.56 18.35
N GLN A 321 8.35 15.87 18.12
CA GLN A 321 8.21 16.87 19.17
C GLN A 321 6.80 16.93 19.75
N THR A 322 5.79 16.88 18.91
CA THR A 322 4.38 17.02 19.31
C THR A 322 3.76 15.72 19.76
N ARG A 323 4.38 14.57 19.42
CA ARG A 323 3.83 13.22 19.60
C ARG A 323 2.41 13.08 19.03
N GLY A 324 2.15 13.78 17.95
CA GLY A 324 0.89 13.78 17.20
C GLY A 324 1.15 13.74 15.70
N PRO A 325 0.15 13.36 14.89
CA PRO A 325 0.28 13.31 13.45
C PRO A 325 0.56 14.70 12.87
N VAL A 326 1.43 14.75 11.87
CA VAL A 326 1.72 15.95 11.09
C VAL A 326 1.33 15.71 9.65
N PHE A 327 0.50 16.59 9.12
CA PHE A 327 0.08 16.59 7.73
C PHE A 327 0.99 17.54 6.95
N VAL A 328 1.85 17.00 6.11
CA VAL A 328 2.67 17.78 5.16
C VAL A 328 1.81 18.08 3.95
N TYR A 329 1.30 19.31 3.88
CA TYR A 329 0.23 19.71 2.98
C TYR A 329 0.80 20.39 1.73
N VAL A 330 0.77 19.70 0.59
CA VAL A 330 1.15 20.19 -0.75
C VAL A 330 0.01 19.89 -1.73
N ASP A 331 -1.22 20.20 -1.32
CA ASP A 331 -2.42 20.00 -2.13
C ASP A 331 -2.88 21.33 -2.73
N GLY A 332 -2.08 21.87 -3.63
CA GLY A 332 -2.37 23.09 -4.35
C GLY A 332 -1.26 23.45 -5.33
N ASP A 333 -1.58 24.28 -6.29
CA ASP A 333 -0.60 24.83 -7.23
C ASP A 333 0.14 26.01 -6.57
N LEU A 334 1.11 25.65 -5.71
CA LEU A 334 1.91 26.63 -5.02
C LEU A 334 2.75 27.43 -6.02
N PRO A 335 2.84 28.78 -5.86
CA PRO A 335 3.63 29.61 -6.76
C PRO A 335 5.08 29.17 -6.83
N GLN A 336 5.60 28.98 -8.05
CA GLN A 336 6.99 28.54 -8.25
C GLN A 336 7.98 29.71 -8.30
N THR A 337 7.51 30.89 -8.71
CA THR A 337 8.33 32.11 -8.79
C THR A 337 7.77 33.24 -7.92
N TYR A 338 8.59 34.21 -7.61
CA TYR A 338 8.15 35.37 -6.79
C TYR A 338 7.10 36.24 -7.50
N PRO A 339 7.22 36.56 -8.80
CA PRO A 339 6.16 37.30 -9.52
C PRO A 339 4.83 36.55 -9.56
N GLU A 340 4.88 35.23 -9.73
CA GLU A 340 3.70 34.37 -9.74
C GLU A 340 2.98 34.38 -8.38
N ALA A 341 3.75 34.35 -7.28
CA ALA A 341 3.21 34.40 -5.92
C ALA A 341 2.45 35.71 -5.61
N THR A 342 2.72 36.78 -6.35
CA THR A 342 2.06 38.08 -6.15
C THR A 342 0.90 38.31 -7.12
N GLN A 343 0.78 37.54 -8.18
CA GLN A 343 -0.16 37.77 -9.27
C GLN A 343 -1.26 36.70 -9.38
N THR A 344 -0.98 35.49 -8.91
CA THR A 344 -1.92 34.36 -9.08
C THR A 344 -2.34 33.83 -7.71
N PRO A 345 -3.63 33.83 -7.37
CA PRO A 345 -4.14 33.14 -6.19
C PRO A 345 -3.83 31.66 -6.28
N VAL A 346 -3.43 31.04 -5.17
CA VAL A 346 -3.25 29.61 -5.08
C VAL A 346 -4.63 28.95 -5.18
N SER A 347 -4.81 28.01 -6.11
CA SER A 347 -6.00 27.17 -6.16
C SER A 347 -5.75 25.87 -5.36
N TYR A 348 -6.70 25.55 -4.51
CA TYR A 348 -6.71 24.34 -3.67
C TYR A 348 -7.80 23.37 -4.11
#